data_4850acb1ae1b8b53b608eba742f8338e
#
_entry.id   4850acb1ae1b8b53b608eba742f8338e
#
_cell.length_a   1.000
_cell.length_b   1.000
_cell.length_c   1.000
_cell.angle_alpha   90.00
_cell.angle_beta   90.00
_cell.angle_gamma   90.00
#
_symmetry.space_group_name_H-M   'P 1'
#
loop_
_entity.id
_entity.type
_entity.pdbx_description
1 polymer ?
#
loop_
_entity_poly.entity_id
_entity_poly.type
_entity_poly.pdbx_seq_one_letter_code
_entity_poly.pdbx_strand_id
1 'polypeptide(L)' 'MKWVKLPKYCELSGDTPNAVHARRKKGHWLDGIHCQVRNKNLWINTEAVEQWVEQGLKRSNAGSG' A
#
# COMPACT_ATOMS: atom_id res chain seq x y z
N MET A 1 13.79 -5.29 -3.70
CA MET A 1 13.53 -3.92 -4.18
C MET A 1 12.23 -3.43 -3.60
N LYS A 2 12.25 -2.33 -2.85
CA LYS A 2 11.05 -1.90 -2.13
C LYS A 2 10.05 -1.16 -3.02
N TRP A 3 10.51 -0.48 -4.06
CA TRP A 3 9.63 0.22 -4.99
C TRP A 3 9.33 -0.64 -6.19
N VAL A 4 8.07 -1.02 -6.38
CA VAL A 4 7.62 -1.82 -7.52
C VAL A 4 6.43 -1.12 -8.18
N LYS A 5 6.25 -1.35 -9.47
CA LYS A 5 5.10 -0.81 -10.17
C LYS A 5 3.81 -1.50 -9.72
N LEU A 6 2.69 -0.82 -9.87
CA LEU A 6 1.40 -1.32 -9.43
C LEU A 6 1.07 -2.73 -9.92
N PRO A 7 1.24 -3.09 -11.20
CA PRO A 7 0.94 -4.45 -11.64
C PRO A 7 1.75 -5.51 -10.89
N LYS A 8 3.04 -5.22 -10.66
CA LYS A 8 3.91 -6.15 -9.93
C LYS A 8 3.49 -6.26 -8.47
N TYR A 9 3.15 -5.14 -7.84
CA TYR A 9 2.64 -5.16 -6.48
C TYR A 9 1.38 -6.04 -6.37
N CYS A 10 0.45 -5.87 -7.29
CA CYS A 10 -0.78 -6.67 -7.29
C CYS A 10 -0.50 -8.15 -7.46
N GLU A 11 0.45 -8.49 -8.33
CA GLU A 11 0.88 -9.87 -8.53
C GLU A 11 1.45 -10.47 -7.24
N LEU A 12 2.33 -9.74 -6.58
CA LEU A 12 3.01 -10.21 -5.37
C LEU A 12 2.07 -10.31 -4.17
N SER A 13 1.14 -9.37 -4.03
CA SER A 13 0.31 -9.27 -2.84
C SER A 13 -1.08 -9.87 -3.00
N GLY A 14 -1.50 -10.13 -4.24
CA GLY A 14 -2.87 -10.55 -4.51
C GLY A 14 -3.87 -9.40 -4.44
N ASP A 15 -3.41 -8.17 -4.35
CA ASP A 15 -4.27 -6.99 -4.31
C ASP A 15 -4.76 -6.62 -5.71
N THR A 16 -5.65 -5.64 -5.79
CA THR A 16 -6.18 -5.16 -7.07
C THR A 16 -5.88 -3.68 -7.25
N PRO A 17 -5.76 -3.20 -8.50
CA PRO A 17 -5.56 -1.78 -8.74
C PRO A 17 -6.66 -0.91 -8.15
N ASN A 18 -7.91 -1.36 -8.21
CA ASN A 18 -9.03 -0.60 -7.65
C ASN A 18 -8.89 -0.42 -6.14
N ALA A 19 -8.46 -1.47 -5.43
CA ALA A 19 -8.24 -1.39 -3.99
C ALA A 19 -7.13 -0.39 -3.65
N VAL A 20 -6.05 -0.40 -4.43
CA VAL A 20 -4.95 0.54 -4.23
C VAL A 20 -5.42 1.99 -4.45
N HIS A 21 -6.13 2.24 -5.52
CA HIS A 21 -6.64 3.58 -5.81
C HIS A 21 -7.62 4.04 -4.72
N ALA A 22 -8.46 3.14 -4.22
CA ALA A 22 -9.38 3.46 -3.14
C ALA A 22 -8.65 3.87 -1.86
N ARG A 23 -7.58 3.15 -1.51
CA ARG A 23 -6.78 3.49 -0.32
C ARG A 23 -6.11 4.86 -0.48
N ARG A 24 -5.60 5.17 -1.65
CA ARG A 24 -5.00 6.48 -1.92
C ARG A 24 -6.06 7.58 -1.80
N LYS A 25 -7.23 7.35 -2.35
CA LYS A 25 -8.33 8.33 -2.32
C LYS A 25 -8.78 8.59 -0.89
N LYS A 26 -8.83 7.54 -0.05
CA LYS A 26 -9.23 7.66 1.35
C LYS A 26 -8.13 8.19 2.25
N GLY A 27 -6.91 8.32 1.74
CA GLY A 27 -5.80 8.80 2.52
C GLY A 27 -5.12 7.76 3.40
N HIS A 28 -5.43 6.49 3.21
CA HIS A 28 -4.76 5.41 3.94
C HIS A 28 -3.32 5.24 3.48
N TRP A 29 -3.07 5.47 2.21
CA TRP A 29 -1.73 5.41 1.63
C TRP A 29 -1.37 6.80 1.13
N LEU A 30 -0.23 7.31 1.62
CA LEU A 30 0.23 8.67 1.33
C LEU A 30 1.28 8.64 0.22
N ASP A 31 1.18 9.59 -0.70
CA ASP A 31 2.17 9.76 -1.75
C ASP A 31 3.53 10.10 -1.12
N GLY A 32 4.58 9.48 -1.65
CA GLY A 32 5.92 9.67 -1.13
C GLY A 32 6.29 8.72 0.00
N ILE A 33 5.31 8.08 0.62
CA ILE A 33 5.53 7.14 1.72
C ILE A 33 5.17 5.72 1.27
N HIS A 34 3.89 5.49 0.96
CA HIS A 34 3.40 4.16 0.57
C HIS A 34 3.40 3.98 -0.94
N CYS A 35 3.24 5.07 -1.68
CA CYS A 35 3.15 5.03 -3.13
C CYS A 35 3.66 6.35 -3.71
N GLN A 36 3.95 6.34 -5.01
CA GLN A 36 4.45 7.53 -5.68
C GLN A 36 4.16 7.41 -7.17
N VAL A 37 3.63 8.48 -7.76
CA VAL A 37 3.47 8.55 -9.21
C VAL A 37 4.75 9.09 -9.83
N ARG A 38 5.29 8.36 -10.80
CA ARG A 38 6.48 8.79 -11.52
C ARG A 38 6.37 8.36 -12.98
N ASN A 39 6.54 9.30 -13.91
CA ASN A 39 6.44 9.04 -15.34
C ASN A 39 5.14 8.31 -15.69
N LYS A 40 4.02 8.79 -15.15
CA LYS A 40 2.69 8.24 -15.38
C LYS A 40 2.49 6.82 -14.84
N ASN A 41 3.45 6.29 -14.11
CA ASN A 41 3.34 4.99 -13.45
C ASN A 41 3.19 5.17 -11.95
N LEU A 42 2.36 4.35 -11.36
CA LEU A 42 2.22 4.31 -9.91
C LEU A 42 3.19 3.27 -9.35
N TRP A 43 4.05 3.71 -8.45
CA TRP A 43 5.02 2.85 -7.76
C TRP A 43 4.56 2.63 -6.33
N ILE A 44 4.76 1.43 -5.83
CA ILE A 44 4.35 1.06 -4.47
C ILE A 44 5.60 0.74 -3.65
N ASN A 45 5.69 1.34 -2.46
CA ASN A 45 6.75 1.05 -1.49
C ASN A 45 6.34 -0.16 -0.67
N THR A 46 6.84 -1.32 -1.02
CA THR A 46 6.42 -2.58 -0.39
C THR A 46 6.77 -2.62 1.09
N GLU A 47 7.89 -2.03 1.50
CA GLU A 47 8.27 -2.00 2.92
C GLU A 47 7.30 -1.16 3.74
N ALA A 48 6.91 0.01 3.22
CA ALA A 48 5.95 0.86 3.91
C ALA A 48 4.57 0.21 3.99
N VAL A 49 4.18 -0.48 2.92
CA VAL A 49 2.90 -1.20 2.89
C VAL A 49 2.92 -2.35 3.90
N GLU A 50 4.01 -3.07 4.00
CA GLU A 50 4.14 -4.15 4.99
C GLU A 50 3.99 -3.60 6.41
N GLN A 51 4.64 -2.49 6.72
CA GLN A 51 4.51 -1.84 8.01
C GLN A 51 3.08 -1.38 8.27
N TRP A 52 2.44 -0.83 7.24
CA TRP A 52 1.04 -0.40 7.36
C TRP A 52 0.12 -1.57 7.68
N VAL A 53 0.31 -2.71 7.02
CA VAL A 53 -0.48 -3.92 7.29
C VAL A 53 -0.24 -4.42 8.70
N GLU A 54 1.02 -4.48 9.13
CA GLU A 54 1.37 -4.93 10.48
C GLU A 54 0.78 -4.02 11.55
N GLN A 55 0.84 -2.72 11.35
CA GLN A 55 0.25 -1.76 12.28
C GLN A 55 -1.26 -1.91 12.34
N GLY A 56 -1.90 -2.16 11.21
CA GLY A 56 -3.32 -2.41 11.15
C GLY A 56 -3.71 -3.65 11.94
N LEU A 57 -2.96 -4.72 11.81
CA LEU A 57 -3.20 -5.95 12.55
C LEU A 57 -3.03 -5.73 14.06
N LYS A 58 -1.96 -5.04 14.47
CA LYS A 58 -1.73 -4.73 15.87
C LYS A 58 -2.84 -3.85 16.44
N ARG A 59 -3.28 -2.85 15.67
CA ARG A 59 -4.36 -1.97 16.10
C ARG A 59 -5.67 -2.71 16.21
N SER A 60 -5.94 -3.62 15.28
CA SER A 60 -7.14 -4.45 15.34
C SER A 60 -7.15 -5.29 16.62
N ASN A 61 -6.03 -5.89 16.98
CA ASN A 61 -5.92 -6.66 18.20
C ASN A 61 -6.14 -5.78 19.43
N ALA A 62 -5.52 -4.61 19.43
CA ALA A 62 -5.69 -3.66 20.54
C ALA A 62 -7.12 -3.14 20.61
N GLY A 63 -7.71 -2.85 19.45
CA GLY A 63 -9.06 -2.32 19.40
C GLY A 63 -10.13 -3.33 19.74
N SER A 64 -9.90 -4.58 19.45
CA SER A 64 -10.85 -5.64 19.76
C SER A 64 -10.66 -6.23 21.14
N GLY A 65 -9.50 -5.99 21.71
CA GLY A 65 -9.17 -6.51 23.03
C GLY A 65 -9.74 -5.71 24.18
#